data_8aa6a4f3de92929a3ac66959fe28d9a9
#
_entry.id   8aa6a4f3de92929a3ac66959fe28d9a9
#
_cell.length_a   1.000
_cell.length_b   1.000
_cell.length_c   1.000
_cell.angle_alpha   90.00
_cell.angle_beta   90.00
_cell.angle_gamma   90.00
#
_symmetry.space_group_name_H-M   'P 1'
#
loop_
_entity.id
_entity.type
_entity.pdbx_description
1 polymer ?
#
loop_
_entity_poly.entity_id
_entity_poly.type
_entity_poly.pdbx_seq_one_letter_code
_entity_poly.pdbx_strand_id
1 'polypeptide(L)'
;MPERVVTIASKHGLHARPASLFTQAVATSGLAVQISKAGKSVNAASILGVISLGIDHDDTVILTTEGDEADVVLTELAALLAVDHDAA
;
A
#
# COMPACT_ATOMS: atom_id res chain seq x y z
N MET A 1 5.98 -15.40 -5.68
CA MET A 1 5.98 -14.30 -4.70
C MET A 1 4.56 -14.07 -4.20
N PRO A 2 4.36 -14.00 -2.89
CA PRO A 2 3.04 -13.62 -2.37
C PRO A 2 2.64 -12.22 -2.84
N GLU A 3 1.40 -12.09 -3.25
CA GLU A 3 0.86 -10.79 -3.65
C GLU A 3 -0.59 -10.64 -3.23
N ARG A 4 -1.04 -9.41 -3.14
CA ARG A 4 -2.42 -9.09 -2.78
C ARG A 4 -2.91 -7.94 -3.64
N VAL A 5 -4.07 -8.10 -4.24
CA VAL A 5 -4.73 -7.03 -5.01
C VAL A 5 -5.66 -6.29 -4.07
N VAL A 6 -5.56 -4.96 -4.04
CA VAL A 6 -6.33 -4.13 -3.12
C VAL A 6 -6.94 -2.95 -3.88
N THR A 7 -8.19 -2.63 -3.57
CA THR A 7 -8.85 -1.42 -4.06
C THR A 7 -8.77 -0.34 -2.98
N ILE A 8 -8.37 0.86 -3.38
CA ILE A 8 -8.14 1.98 -2.46
C ILE A 8 -9.47 2.58 -2.01
N ALA A 9 -9.72 2.60 -0.71
CA ALA A 9 -10.97 3.09 -0.14
C ALA A 9 -10.92 4.56 0.28
N SER A 10 -9.75 5.14 0.50
CA SER A 10 -9.63 6.55 0.89
C SER A 10 -10.18 7.46 -0.20
N LYS A 11 -11.03 8.41 0.17
CA LYS A 11 -11.73 9.30 -0.77
C LYS A 11 -10.79 10.08 -1.69
N HIS A 12 -9.63 10.46 -1.19
CA HIS A 12 -8.65 11.24 -1.93
C HIS A 12 -7.46 10.39 -2.39
N GLY A 13 -7.60 9.06 -2.34
CA GLY A 13 -6.54 8.14 -2.74
C GLY A 13 -5.39 8.10 -1.75
N LEU A 14 -4.22 7.68 -2.22
CA LEU A 14 -3.01 7.62 -1.38
C LEU A 14 -2.23 8.93 -1.47
N HIS A 15 -2.80 10.00 -0.91
CA HIS A 15 -2.09 11.26 -0.74
C HIS A 15 -1.36 11.28 0.61
N ALA A 16 -0.89 12.44 1.06
CA ALA A 16 0.07 12.55 2.16
C ALA A 16 -0.27 11.75 3.41
N ARG A 17 -1.47 11.88 3.96
CA ARG A 17 -1.83 11.21 5.23
C ARG A 17 -1.98 9.69 5.11
N PRO A 18 -2.81 9.17 4.18
CA PRO A 18 -2.91 7.72 4.00
C PRO A 18 -1.59 7.10 3.54
N ALA A 19 -0.83 7.79 2.68
CA ALA A 19 0.47 7.30 2.23
C ALA A 19 1.45 7.20 3.39
N SER A 20 1.45 8.17 4.30
CA SER A 20 2.31 8.15 5.49
C SER A 20 1.98 6.97 6.40
N LEU A 21 0.69 6.73 6.66
CA LEU A 21 0.26 5.59 7.47
C LEU A 21 0.68 4.27 6.82
N PHE A 22 0.50 4.15 5.52
CA PHE A 22 0.86 2.95 4.78
C PHE A 22 2.38 2.71 4.81
N THR A 23 3.18 3.73 4.52
CA THR A 23 4.64 3.56 4.50
C THR A 23 5.21 3.26 5.87
N GLN A 24 4.63 3.81 6.93
CA GLN A 24 5.03 3.50 8.30
C GLN A 24 4.72 2.03 8.63
N ALA A 25 3.56 1.53 8.22
CA ALA A 25 3.20 0.14 8.43
C ALA A 25 4.16 -0.80 7.69
N VAL A 26 4.54 -0.44 6.46
CA VAL A 26 5.52 -1.22 5.69
C VAL A 26 6.87 -1.25 6.42
N ALA A 27 7.35 -0.11 6.89
CA ALA A 27 8.61 -0.04 7.60
C ALA A 27 8.59 -0.87 8.88
N THR A 28 7.47 -0.83 9.61
CA THR A 28 7.30 -1.58 10.85
C THR A 28 7.29 -3.10 10.61
N SER A 29 6.80 -3.53 9.45
CA SER A 29 6.74 -4.96 9.11
C SER A 29 8.12 -5.62 9.01
N GLY A 30 9.16 -4.83 8.69
CA GLY A 30 10.50 -5.35 8.47
C GLY A 30 10.69 -6.09 7.16
N LEU A 31 9.67 -6.17 6.32
CA LEU A 31 9.76 -6.83 5.01
C LEU A 31 9.91 -5.81 3.89
N ALA A 32 10.55 -6.25 2.80
CA ALA A 32 10.64 -5.45 1.59
C ALA A 32 9.34 -5.63 0.81
N VAL A 33 8.49 -4.60 0.80
CA VAL A 33 7.19 -4.64 0.13
C VAL A 33 7.24 -3.70 -1.07
N GLN A 34 6.63 -4.13 -2.17
CA GLN A 34 6.45 -3.28 -3.35
C GLN A 34 4.96 -3.05 -3.60
N ILE A 35 4.65 -1.88 -4.13
CA ILE A 35 3.30 -1.53 -4.54
C ILE A 35 3.33 -1.16 -6.02
N SER A 36 2.37 -1.70 -6.77
CA SER A 36 2.28 -1.49 -8.23
C SER A 36 0.92 -0.94 -8.61
N LYS A 37 0.92 -0.06 -9.62
CA LYS A 37 -0.29 0.41 -10.25
C LYS A 37 -0.01 0.56 -11.74
N ALA A 38 -0.89 0.00 -12.57
CA ALA A 38 -0.82 0.13 -14.03
C ALA A 38 0.55 -0.27 -14.60
N GLY A 39 1.15 -1.32 -14.05
CA GLY A 39 2.43 -1.85 -14.51
C GLY A 39 3.66 -1.14 -13.96
N LYS A 40 3.49 -0.12 -13.11
CA LYS A 40 4.60 0.60 -12.48
C LYS A 40 4.71 0.20 -11.02
N SER A 41 5.91 -0.24 -10.62
CA SER A 41 6.19 -0.68 -9.25
C SER A 41 7.13 0.27 -8.55
N VAL A 42 6.91 0.49 -7.25
CA VAL A 42 7.80 1.28 -6.40
C VAL A 42 7.95 0.59 -5.04
N ASN A 43 8.98 0.99 -4.31
CA ASN A 43 9.18 0.52 -2.94
C ASN A 43 8.07 1.10 -2.05
N ALA A 44 7.29 0.21 -1.42
CA ALA A 44 6.16 0.61 -0.60
C ALA A 44 6.56 1.35 0.68
N ALA A 45 7.84 1.28 1.08
CA ALA A 45 8.35 2.02 2.23
C ALA A 45 8.74 3.46 1.88
N SER A 46 8.72 3.83 0.58
CA SER A 46 9.07 5.18 0.14
C SER A 46 7.81 6.01 -0.05
N ILE A 47 7.61 7.02 0.80
CA ILE A 47 6.43 7.88 0.68
C ILE A 47 6.43 8.65 -0.66
N LEU A 48 7.58 9.11 -1.12
CA LEU A 48 7.68 9.80 -2.41
C LEU A 48 7.36 8.84 -3.56
N GLY A 49 7.83 7.60 -3.48
CA GLY A 49 7.52 6.58 -4.47
C GLY A 49 6.03 6.27 -4.53
N VAL A 50 5.40 6.08 -3.38
CA VAL A 50 3.97 5.79 -3.31
C VAL A 50 3.15 6.96 -3.87
N ILE A 51 3.47 8.19 -3.48
CA ILE A 51 2.77 9.36 -3.98
C ILE A 51 2.96 9.51 -5.49
N SER A 52 4.15 9.19 -6.01
CA SER A 52 4.45 9.32 -7.44
C SER A 52 3.62 8.40 -8.33
N LEU A 53 3.05 7.34 -7.78
CA LEU A 53 2.16 6.45 -8.53
C LEU A 53 0.83 7.11 -8.91
N GLY A 54 0.45 8.18 -8.23
CA GLY A 54 -0.83 8.85 -8.51
C GLY A 54 -2.03 7.98 -8.20
N ILE A 55 -2.01 7.33 -7.03
CA ILE A 55 -3.08 6.41 -6.64
C ILE A 55 -4.29 7.18 -6.15
N ASP A 56 -5.42 7.00 -6.83
CA ASP A 56 -6.68 7.68 -6.52
C ASP A 56 -7.69 6.73 -5.87
N HIS A 57 -8.78 7.31 -5.40
CA HIS A 57 -9.90 6.55 -4.88
C HIS A 57 -10.39 5.53 -5.91
N ASP A 58 -10.69 4.32 -5.45
CA ASP A 58 -11.12 3.18 -6.25
C ASP A 58 -10.05 2.60 -7.19
N ASP A 59 -8.85 3.15 -7.21
CA ASP A 59 -7.76 2.54 -7.96
C ASP A 59 -7.40 1.18 -7.36
N THR A 60 -7.01 0.26 -8.22
CA THR A 60 -6.53 -1.06 -7.82
C THR A 60 -5.02 -1.08 -7.82
N VAL A 61 -4.43 -1.53 -6.73
CA VAL A 61 -2.98 -1.68 -6.60
C VAL A 61 -2.64 -3.13 -6.25
N ILE A 62 -1.41 -3.52 -6.52
CA ILE A 62 -0.91 -4.86 -6.20
C ILE A 62 0.25 -4.71 -5.21
N LEU A 63 0.13 -5.39 -4.08
CA LEU A 63 1.19 -5.45 -3.07
C LEU A 63 1.94 -6.77 -3.21
N THR A 64 3.26 -6.73 -3.24
CA THR A 64 4.09 -7.93 -3.30
C THR A 64 5.17 -7.88 -2.24
N THR A 65 5.48 -9.03 -1.65
CA THR A 65 6.57 -9.18 -0.71
C THR A 65 7.02 -10.62 -0.65
N GLU A 66 8.09 -10.90 0.11
CA GLU A 66 8.62 -12.24 0.32
C GLU A 66 8.96 -12.42 1.80
N GLY A 67 9.01 -13.66 2.25
CA GLY A 67 9.40 -13.99 3.61
C GLY A 67 8.34 -14.83 4.32
N ASP A 68 8.68 -15.31 5.51
CA ASP A 68 7.81 -16.20 6.28
C ASP A 68 6.51 -15.53 6.75
N GLU A 69 6.55 -14.21 6.94
CA GLU A 69 5.40 -13.43 7.40
C GLU A 69 4.69 -12.71 6.25
N ALA A 70 5.00 -13.07 5.01
CA ALA A 70 4.49 -12.34 3.83
C ALA A 70 2.96 -12.27 3.82
N ASP A 71 2.26 -13.38 4.07
CA ASP A 71 0.80 -13.39 4.05
C ASP A 71 0.20 -12.52 5.14
N VAL A 72 0.78 -12.55 6.34
CA VAL A 72 0.31 -11.74 7.46
C VAL A 72 0.49 -10.26 7.14
N VAL A 73 1.67 -9.88 6.65
CA VAL A 73 1.97 -8.48 6.33
C VAL A 73 1.07 -7.98 5.21
N LEU A 74 0.89 -8.77 4.14
CA LEU A 74 0.01 -8.38 3.04
C LEU A 74 -1.43 -8.21 3.50
N THR A 75 -1.92 -9.09 4.38
CA THR A 75 -3.27 -8.98 4.92
C THR A 75 -3.43 -7.68 5.72
N GLU A 76 -2.46 -7.34 6.55
CA GLU A 76 -2.50 -6.12 7.35
C GLU A 76 -2.45 -4.86 6.47
N LEU A 77 -1.56 -4.84 5.48
CA LEU A 77 -1.44 -3.71 4.57
C LEU A 77 -2.68 -3.55 3.70
N ALA A 78 -3.25 -4.67 3.22
CA ALA A 78 -4.47 -4.64 2.44
C ALA A 78 -5.64 -4.09 3.26
N ALA A 79 -5.75 -4.50 4.53
CA ALA A 79 -6.80 -4.01 5.41
C ALA A 79 -6.67 -2.50 5.63
N LEU A 80 -5.44 -2.01 5.77
CA LEU A 80 -5.17 -0.59 5.95
C LEU A 80 -5.62 0.22 4.74
N LEU A 81 -5.32 -0.27 3.53
CA LEU A 81 -5.70 0.41 2.29
C LEU A 81 -7.19 0.31 2.00
N ALA A 82 -7.86 -0.73 2.51
CA ALA A 82 -9.29 -0.93 2.31
C ALA A 82 -10.16 -0.09 3.23
N VAL A 83 -9.55 0.67 4.14
CA VAL A 83 -10.25 1.58 5.06
C VAL A 83 -10.08 3.01 4.59
N ASP A 84 -11.17 3.79 4.65
CA ASP A 84 -11.12 5.22 4.30
C ASP A 84 -10.59 6.01 5.50
N HIS A 85 -9.30 6.36 5.44
CA HIS A 85 -8.63 7.11 6.50
C HIS A 85 -8.99 8.59 6.50
N ASP A 86 -9.68 9.06 5.47
CA ASP A 86 -10.17 10.44 5.37
C ASP A 86 -11.56 10.60 5.98
N ALA A 87 -12.24 9.51 6.28
CA ALA A 87 -13.53 9.53 6.97
C ALA A 87 -13.27 9.79 8.45
N ALA A 88 -13.61 10.94 8.92
CA ALA A 88 -13.40 11.32 10.30
C ALA A 88 -14.63 11.07 11.16
#